data_f6f732f337e79ab49c02af19547969b4
#
_entry.id   f6f732f337e79ab49c02af19547969b4
#
_cell.length_a   1.000
_cell.length_b   1.000
_cell.length_c   1.000
_cell.angle_alpha   90.00
_cell.angle_beta   90.00
_cell.angle_gamma   90.00
#
_symmetry.space_group_name_H-M   'P 1'
#
loop_
_entity.id
_entity.type
_entity.pdbx_description
1 polymer ?
#
loop_
_entity_poly.entity_id
_entity_poly.type
_entity_poly.pdbx_seq_one_letter_code
_entity_poly.pdbx_strand_id
1 'polypeptide(L)'
;MDAKSGPYIRPGFFMTRIVNPINRRLGLTPLLVVPGRRTGEQRVVPLGRPFEYGGVRYLVSGRGQTQWVRNLRAAGTAELRIRGRREAFHAVEVTGPEREAIVAAYRDRYGRSVRGYFAEIPDPADHPVFRVEPVAAEPPAP
;
A
#
# COMPACT_ATOMS: atom_id res chain seq x y z
N MET A 1 -17.09 -4.79 17.03
CA MET A 1 -15.74 -4.24 17.04
C MET A 1 -14.82 -5.07 16.14
N ASP A 2 -14.12 -4.41 15.26
CA ASP A 2 -13.23 -5.12 14.35
C ASP A 2 -11.94 -5.49 15.10
N ALA A 3 -11.66 -6.78 15.26
CA ALA A 3 -10.47 -7.25 15.93
C ALA A 3 -9.18 -6.86 15.18
N LYS A 4 -9.30 -6.43 13.93
CA LYS A 4 -8.18 -5.98 13.10
C LYS A 4 -7.96 -4.49 13.16
N SER A 5 -8.72 -3.77 13.97
CA SER A 5 -8.53 -2.34 14.18
C SER A 5 -7.26 -2.11 14.97
N GLY A 6 -6.19 -1.77 14.30
CA GLY A 6 -4.95 -1.36 14.93
C GLY A 6 -4.76 0.15 14.86
N PRO A 7 -3.60 0.64 15.28
CA PRO A 7 -3.29 2.06 15.14
C PRO A 7 -3.42 2.53 13.69
N TYR A 8 -3.96 3.74 13.54
CA TYR A 8 -4.27 4.26 12.22
C TYR A 8 -4.18 5.78 12.21
N ILE A 9 -3.46 6.32 11.23
CA ILE A 9 -3.33 7.76 11.01
C ILE A 9 -4.14 8.12 9.78
N ARG A 10 -5.16 8.96 9.94
CA ARG A 10 -6.00 9.40 8.84
C ARG A 10 -5.25 10.37 7.94
N PRO A 11 -5.48 10.33 6.61
CA PRO A 11 -4.92 11.34 5.72
C PRO A 11 -5.47 12.72 6.07
N GLY A 12 -4.63 13.72 5.95
CA GLY A 12 -5.07 15.10 6.14
C GLY A 12 -6.02 15.52 5.04
N PHE A 13 -7.04 16.29 5.41
CA PHE A 13 -8.05 16.79 4.47
C PHE A 13 -7.41 17.50 3.28
N PHE A 14 -6.44 18.37 3.54
CA PHE A 14 -5.76 19.14 2.53
C PHE A 14 -5.09 18.22 1.49
N MET A 15 -4.36 17.23 1.98
CA MET A 15 -3.62 16.31 1.09
C MET A 15 -4.55 15.52 0.19
N THR A 16 -5.66 15.03 0.73
CA THR A 16 -6.57 14.19 -0.06
C THR A 16 -7.38 15.00 -1.07
N ARG A 17 -7.69 16.26 -0.76
CA ARG A 17 -8.57 17.07 -1.62
C ARG A 17 -7.83 17.88 -2.65
N ILE A 18 -6.63 18.31 -2.36
CA ILE A 18 -5.91 19.26 -3.22
C ILE A 18 -4.76 18.60 -3.95
N VAL A 19 -3.84 17.98 -3.21
CA VAL A 19 -2.61 17.44 -3.80
C VAL A 19 -2.92 16.24 -4.68
N ASN A 20 -3.71 15.29 -4.16
CA ASN A 20 -3.96 14.03 -4.86
C ASN A 20 -4.69 14.21 -6.20
N PRO A 21 -5.73 15.05 -6.31
CA PRO A 21 -6.37 15.26 -7.61
C PRO A 21 -5.42 15.82 -8.67
N ILE A 22 -4.53 16.73 -8.28
CA ILE A 22 -3.55 17.30 -9.20
C ILE A 22 -2.57 16.23 -9.67
N ASN A 23 -2.02 15.45 -8.73
CA ASN A 23 -1.08 14.39 -9.06
C ASN A 23 -1.71 13.31 -9.93
N ARG A 24 -2.95 12.95 -9.65
CA ARG A 24 -3.68 11.97 -10.46
C ARG A 24 -3.88 12.46 -11.89
N ARG A 25 -4.20 13.73 -12.06
CA ARG A 25 -4.38 14.33 -13.39
C ARG A 25 -3.08 14.28 -14.18
N LEU A 26 -1.96 14.50 -13.52
CA LEU A 26 -0.65 14.49 -14.16
C LEU A 26 -0.07 13.09 -14.31
N GLY A 27 -0.72 12.07 -13.72
CA GLY A 27 -0.24 10.70 -13.78
C GLY A 27 1.05 10.46 -13.02
N LEU A 28 1.38 11.33 -12.08
CA LEU A 28 2.65 11.25 -11.33
C LEU A 28 2.56 10.40 -10.07
N THR A 29 1.37 10.29 -9.50
CA THR A 29 1.18 9.54 -8.25
C THR A 29 0.75 8.12 -8.57
N PRO A 30 1.49 7.11 -8.10
CA PRO A 30 1.03 5.74 -8.20
C PRO A 30 -0.31 5.55 -7.49
N LEU A 31 -1.20 4.78 -8.10
CA LEU A 31 -2.52 4.50 -7.55
C LEU A 31 -2.68 3.01 -7.28
N LEU A 32 -3.30 2.70 -6.15
CA LEU A 32 -3.76 1.35 -5.85
C LEU A 32 -5.26 1.28 -6.15
N VAL A 33 -5.66 0.31 -6.95
CA VAL A 33 -7.07 0.04 -7.23
C VAL A 33 -7.40 -1.30 -6.59
N VAL A 34 -8.27 -1.27 -5.58
CA VAL A 34 -8.59 -2.44 -4.79
C VAL A 34 -10.10 -2.51 -4.55
N PRO A 35 -10.71 -3.70 -4.60
CA PRO A 35 -12.14 -3.82 -4.29
C PRO A 35 -12.40 -3.47 -2.81
N GLY A 36 -13.46 -2.71 -2.56
CA GLY A 36 -13.92 -2.50 -1.20
C GLY A 36 -14.44 -3.80 -0.61
N ARG A 37 -14.03 -4.10 0.62
CA ARG A 37 -14.35 -5.39 1.25
C ARG A 37 -15.82 -5.57 1.59
N ARG A 38 -16.58 -4.48 1.60
CA ARG A 38 -18.02 -4.54 1.95
C ARG A 38 -18.93 -4.61 0.74
N THR A 39 -18.62 -3.81 -0.30
CA THR A 39 -19.50 -3.68 -1.45
C THR A 39 -18.90 -4.26 -2.74
N GLY A 40 -17.60 -4.52 -2.78
CA GLY A 40 -16.91 -4.92 -4.00
C GLY A 40 -16.63 -3.76 -4.94
N GLU A 41 -17.07 -2.56 -4.59
CA GLU A 41 -16.84 -1.37 -5.39
C GLU A 41 -15.36 -1.03 -5.42
N GLN A 42 -14.84 -0.68 -6.60
CA GLN A 42 -13.43 -0.34 -6.73
C GLN A 42 -13.10 0.92 -5.95
N ARG A 43 -12.04 0.85 -5.17
CA ARG A 43 -11.49 1.99 -4.45
C ARG A 43 -10.15 2.34 -5.06
N VAL A 44 -9.96 3.63 -5.33
CA VAL A 44 -8.71 4.15 -5.88
C VAL A 44 -8.01 4.95 -4.80
N VAL A 45 -6.81 4.52 -4.45
CA VAL A 45 -6.05 5.10 -3.35
C VAL A 45 -4.70 5.58 -3.88
N PRO A 46 -4.36 6.87 -3.72
CA PRO A 46 -3.00 7.32 -4.04
C PRO A 46 -2.03 6.73 -3.02
N LEU A 47 -0.99 6.11 -3.53
CA LEU A 47 0.09 5.57 -2.70
C LEU A 47 1.40 6.17 -3.18
N GLY A 48 2.42 6.10 -2.33
CA GLY A 48 3.77 6.32 -2.79
C GLY A 48 4.22 5.16 -3.68
N ARG A 49 5.41 5.27 -4.25
CA ARG A 49 5.95 4.19 -5.06
C ARG A 49 6.08 2.92 -4.22
N PRO A 50 5.83 1.76 -4.82
CA PRO A 50 6.13 0.51 -4.12
C PRO A 50 7.60 0.50 -3.66
N PHE A 51 7.82 -0.04 -2.47
CA PHE A 51 9.16 -0.09 -1.89
C PHE A 51 9.90 -1.31 -2.41
N GLU A 52 11.04 -1.10 -3.04
CA GLU A 52 11.86 -2.20 -3.54
C GLU A 52 12.92 -2.58 -2.53
N TYR A 53 13.01 -3.87 -2.26
CA TYR A 53 14.00 -4.42 -1.35
C TYR A 53 14.36 -5.83 -1.79
N GLY A 54 15.64 -6.07 -2.04
CA GLY A 54 16.10 -7.38 -2.47
C GLY A 54 15.49 -7.84 -3.80
N GLY A 55 15.18 -6.91 -4.70
CA GLY A 55 14.58 -7.24 -6.00
C GLY A 55 13.08 -7.50 -5.94
N VAL A 56 12.46 -7.32 -4.79
CA VAL A 56 11.03 -7.54 -4.57
C VAL A 56 10.35 -6.22 -4.25
N ARG A 57 9.14 -6.02 -4.75
CA ARG A 57 8.34 -4.83 -4.45
C ARG A 57 7.39 -5.11 -3.31
N TYR A 58 7.27 -4.13 -2.42
CA TYR A 58 6.38 -4.20 -1.26
C TYR A 58 5.52 -2.95 -1.15
N LEU A 59 4.34 -3.11 -0.59
CA LEU A 59 3.52 -1.98 -0.15
C LEU A 59 3.61 -1.94 1.37
N VAL A 60 4.12 -0.83 1.88
CA VAL A 60 4.30 -0.63 3.33
C VAL A 60 3.31 0.42 3.80
N SER A 61 2.53 0.10 4.82
CA SER A 61 1.59 1.07 5.37
C SER A 61 2.24 1.84 6.52
N GLY A 62 2.72 3.04 6.23
CA GLY A 62 3.25 3.93 7.27
C GLY A 62 2.19 4.40 8.25
N ARG A 63 0.92 4.43 7.83
CA ARG A 63 -0.19 4.91 8.65
C ARG A 63 -0.98 3.81 9.33
N GLY A 64 -0.46 2.58 9.33
CA GLY A 64 -1.05 1.47 10.07
C GLY A 64 -2.21 0.78 9.34
N GLN A 65 -3.24 0.41 10.08
CA GLN A 65 -4.38 -0.38 9.58
C GLN A 65 -5.38 0.49 8.82
N THR A 66 -4.97 1.02 7.67
CA THR A 66 -5.81 1.89 6.84
C THR A 66 -6.90 1.11 6.13
N GLN A 67 -7.83 1.83 5.49
CA GLN A 67 -8.89 1.18 4.72
C GLN A 67 -8.32 0.37 3.56
N TRP A 68 -7.31 0.88 2.87
CA TRP A 68 -6.74 0.15 1.76
C TRP A 68 -6.05 -1.14 2.22
N VAL A 69 -5.43 -1.12 3.40
CA VAL A 69 -4.83 -2.33 3.98
C VAL A 69 -5.89 -3.39 4.22
N ARG A 70 -6.99 -3.00 4.83
CA ARG A 70 -8.09 -3.93 5.14
C ARG A 70 -8.74 -4.48 3.87
N ASN A 71 -8.95 -3.62 2.88
CA ASN A 71 -9.51 -4.02 1.60
C ASN A 71 -8.56 -4.98 0.86
N LEU A 72 -7.27 -4.66 0.84
CA LEU A 72 -6.28 -5.49 0.17
C LEU A 72 -6.15 -6.86 0.83
N ARG A 73 -6.15 -6.86 2.16
CA ARG A 73 -6.10 -8.12 2.92
C ARG A 73 -7.29 -9.01 2.59
N ALA A 74 -8.47 -8.43 2.48
CA ALA A 74 -9.69 -9.18 2.16
C ALA A 74 -9.70 -9.66 0.71
N ALA A 75 -9.23 -8.84 -0.23
CA ALA A 75 -9.27 -9.17 -1.66
C ALA A 75 -8.16 -10.12 -2.08
N GLY A 76 -6.96 -9.93 -1.54
CA GLY A 76 -5.79 -10.72 -1.94
C GLY A 76 -5.22 -10.36 -3.29
N THR A 77 -5.93 -9.57 -4.09
CA THR A 77 -5.49 -9.12 -5.40
C THR A 77 -5.88 -7.66 -5.59
N ALA A 78 -5.14 -6.96 -6.42
CA ALA A 78 -5.42 -5.56 -6.73
C ALA A 78 -4.68 -5.17 -7.99
N GLU A 79 -4.74 -3.89 -8.32
CA GLU A 79 -4.07 -3.33 -9.49
C GLU A 79 -3.27 -2.10 -9.06
N LEU A 80 -2.05 -2.00 -9.54
CA LEU A 80 -1.26 -0.79 -9.44
C LEU A 80 -1.35 -0.04 -10.76
N ARG A 81 -1.58 1.26 -10.67
CA ARG A 81 -1.54 2.14 -11.85
C ARG A 81 -0.38 3.11 -11.67
N ILE A 82 0.62 2.96 -12.51
CA ILE A 82 1.83 3.77 -12.46
C ILE A 82 2.09 4.30 -13.85
N ARG A 83 2.02 5.62 -14.02
CA ARG A 83 2.30 6.30 -15.29
C ARG A 83 1.52 5.71 -16.47
N GLY A 84 0.22 5.49 -16.27
CA GLY A 84 -0.65 4.94 -17.30
C GLY A 84 -0.56 3.44 -17.49
N ARG A 85 0.37 2.76 -16.81
CA ARG A 85 0.46 1.31 -16.82
C ARG A 85 -0.44 0.72 -15.76
N ARG A 86 -1.08 -0.39 -16.09
CA ARG A 86 -1.91 -1.14 -15.16
C ARG A 86 -1.26 -2.48 -14.90
N GLU A 87 -0.98 -2.77 -13.66
CA GLU A 87 -0.36 -4.03 -13.26
C GLU A 87 -1.23 -4.72 -12.23
N ALA A 88 -1.85 -5.84 -12.62
CA ALA A 88 -2.55 -6.69 -11.67
C ALA A 88 -1.53 -7.47 -10.84
N PHE A 89 -1.81 -7.64 -9.56
CA PHE A 89 -0.89 -8.36 -8.69
C PHE A 89 -1.63 -9.13 -7.60
N HIS A 90 -0.94 -10.14 -7.08
CA HIS A 90 -1.35 -10.81 -5.84
C HIS A 90 -0.66 -10.13 -4.67
N ALA A 91 -1.41 -9.83 -3.63
CA ALA A 91 -0.88 -9.22 -2.43
C ALA A 91 -0.71 -10.29 -1.37
N VAL A 92 0.52 -10.51 -0.96
CA VAL A 92 0.84 -11.46 0.11
C VAL A 92 1.28 -10.69 1.33
N GLU A 93 0.48 -10.70 2.37
CA GLU A 93 0.86 -10.01 3.60
C GLU A 93 2.00 -10.75 4.27
N VAL A 94 3.10 -10.04 4.54
CA VAL A 94 4.27 -10.62 5.20
C VAL A 94 4.24 -10.25 6.68
N THR A 95 4.72 -11.17 7.51
CA THR A 95 4.73 -11.00 8.96
C THR A 95 6.06 -11.45 9.53
N GLY A 96 6.24 -11.27 10.84
CA GLY A 96 7.43 -11.73 11.54
C GLY A 96 8.71 -11.08 11.07
N PRO A 97 9.83 -11.83 11.02
CA PRO A 97 11.14 -11.25 10.69
C PRO A 97 11.19 -10.57 9.32
N GLU A 98 10.46 -11.09 8.33
CA GLU A 98 10.42 -10.45 7.01
C GLU A 98 9.79 -9.06 7.11
N ARG A 99 8.66 -8.94 7.78
CA ARG A 99 8.01 -7.65 7.98
C ARG A 99 8.93 -6.68 8.72
N GLU A 100 9.57 -7.15 9.79
CA GLU A 100 10.46 -6.30 10.57
C GLU A 100 11.63 -5.79 9.73
N ALA A 101 12.22 -6.63 8.91
CA ALA A 101 13.31 -6.23 8.03
C ALA A 101 12.86 -5.20 7.00
N ILE A 102 11.69 -5.40 6.39
CA ILE A 102 11.16 -4.47 5.40
C ILE A 102 10.81 -3.12 6.04
N VAL A 103 10.18 -3.13 7.20
CA VAL A 103 9.84 -1.90 7.92
C VAL A 103 11.09 -1.13 8.30
N ALA A 104 12.12 -1.81 8.78
CA ALA A 104 13.40 -1.17 9.13
C ALA A 104 14.04 -0.53 7.89
N ALA A 105 14.07 -1.24 6.77
CA ALA A 105 14.64 -0.73 5.53
C ALA A 105 13.83 0.46 5.00
N TYR A 106 12.50 0.41 5.12
CA TYR A 106 11.61 1.50 4.74
C TYR A 106 11.88 2.76 5.56
N ARG A 107 12.01 2.63 6.88
CA ARG A 107 12.34 3.75 7.76
C ARG A 107 13.70 4.35 7.40
N ASP A 108 14.66 3.50 7.14
CA ASP A 108 16.01 3.94 6.78
C ASP A 108 16.00 4.71 5.45
N ARG A 109 15.25 4.20 4.47
CA ARG A 109 15.18 4.80 3.14
C ARG A 109 14.48 6.15 3.14
N TYR A 110 13.38 6.28 3.87
CA TYR A 110 12.54 7.48 3.83
C TYR A 110 12.77 8.44 4.99
N GLY A 111 13.39 8.00 6.08
CA GLY A 111 13.86 8.85 7.16
C GLY A 111 12.86 9.89 7.63
N ARG A 112 13.15 11.15 7.34
CA ARG A 112 12.32 12.27 7.79
C ARG A 112 10.89 12.21 7.29
N SER A 113 10.68 11.72 6.09
CA SER A 113 9.35 11.68 5.48
C SER A 113 8.36 10.83 6.26
N VAL A 114 8.85 9.85 7.00
CA VAL A 114 8.00 8.91 7.75
C VAL A 114 8.18 9.00 9.25
N ARG A 115 9.03 9.92 9.73
CA ARG A 115 9.34 10.05 11.16
C ARG A 115 8.09 10.18 12.00
N GLY A 116 7.14 11.03 11.58
CA GLY A 116 5.91 11.25 12.33
C GLY A 116 5.06 9.99 12.46
N TYR A 117 5.00 9.19 11.41
CA TYR A 117 4.25 7.94 11.44
C TYR A 117 4.81 6.97 12.48
N PHE A 118 6.14 6.86 12.53
CA PHE A 118 6.78 5.94 13.47
C PHE A 118 6.87 6.50 14.88
N ALA A 119 6.73 7.81 15.04
CA ALA A 119 6.57 8.41 16.36
C ALA A 119 5.22 8.04 16.99
N GLU A 120 4.16 8.04 16.18
CA GLU A 120 2.82 7.67 16.64
C GLU A 120 2.61 6.17 16.69
N ILE A 121 3.18 5.43 15.73
CA ILE A 121 3.06 3.98 15.61
C ILE A 121 4.47 3.41 15.56
N PRO A 122 5.13 3.25 16.72
CA PRO A 122 6.55 2.84 16.72
C PRO A 122 6.77 1.36 16.47
N ASP A 123 5.80 0.50 16.76
CA ASP A 123 5.98 -0.95 16.62
C ASP A 123 5.92 -1.38 15.15
N PRO A 124 6.96 -2.03 14.60
CA PRO A 124 6.91 -2.55 13.24
C PRO A 124 5.72 -3.46 12.97
N ALA A 125 5.24 -4.18 13.98
CA ALA A 125 4.09 -5.08 13.83
C ALA A 125 2.79 -4.34 13.50
N ASP A 126 2.73 -3.03 13.76
CA ASP A 126 1.57 -2.20 13.47
C ASP A 126 1.64 -1.53 12.10
N HIS A 127 2.66 -1.84 11.31
CA HIS A 127 2.81 -1.36 9.94
C HIS A 127 2.67 -2.55 8.98
N PRO A 128 1.45 -2.79 8.45
CA PRO A 128 1.25 -3.88 7.51
C PRO A 128 2.12 -3.74 6.27
N VAL A 129 2.63 -4.87 5.80
CA VAL A 129 3.48 -4.95 4.62
C VAL A 129 2.93 -6.05 3.71
N PHE A 130 2.78 -5.74 2.43
CA PHE A 130 2.34 -6.70 1.43
C PHE A 130 3.43 -6.85 0.37
N ARG A 131 3.78 -8.08 0.07
CA ARG A 131 4.63 -8.38 -1.08
C ARG A 131 3.78 -8.29 -2.34
N VAL A 132 4.25 -7.58 -3.35
CA VAL A 132 3.58 -7.42 -4.63
C VAL A 132 4.08 -8.53 -5.55
N GLU A 133 3.23 -9.51 -5.83
CA GLU A 133 3.56 -10.60 -6.72
C GLU A 133 2.81 -10.42 -8.04
N PRO A 134 3.51 -10.11 -9.14
CA PRO A 134 2.83 -9.90 -10.41
C PRO A 134 2.03 -11.13 -10.82
N VAL A 135 0.86 -10.90 -11.38
CA VAL A 135 0.09 -11.97 -11.99
C VAL A 135 0.82 -12.42 -13.24
N ALA A 136 1.05 -13.73 -13.39
CA ALA A 136 1.69 -14.25 -14.57
C ALA A 136 0.88 -13.87 -15.80
N ALA A 137 1.57 -13.40 -16.86
CA ALA A 137 0.91 -13.10 -18.12
C ALA A 137 0.30 -14.39 -18.67
N GLU A 138 -0.96 -14.30 -19.12
CA GLU A 138 -1.58 -15.43 -19.77
C GLU A 138 -0.83 -15.74 -21.07
N PRO A 139 -0.54 -17.03 -21.36
CA PRO A 139 0.06 -17.36 -22.62
C PRO A 139 -0.89 -16.94 -23.76
N PRO A 140 -0.35 -16.48 -24.90
CA PRO A 140 -1.21 -16.12 -26.02
C PRO A 140 -2.04 -17.33 -26.45
N ALA A 141 -3.28 -17.05 -26.87
CA ALA A 141 -4.17 -18.10 -27.33
C ALA A 141 -3.52 -18.84 -28.54
N PRO A 142 -3.65 -20.16 -28.57
CA PRO A 142 -3.08 -20.94 -29.69
C PRO A 142 -3.72 -20.60 -31.02
#